data_bc81afa66f4dcdfa7115ae9572ddae8a
#
_entry.id   bc81afa66f4dcdfa7115ae9572ddae8a
#
_cell.length_a   1.000
_cell.length_b   1.000
_cell.length_c   1.000
_cell.angle_alpha   90.00
_cell.angle_beta   90.00
_cell.angle_gamma   90.00
#
_symmetry.space_group_name_H-M   'P 1'
#
loop_
_entity.id
_entity.type
_entity.pdbx_description
1 polymer ?
#
loop_
_entity_poly.entity_id
_entity_poly.type
_entity_poly.pdbx_seq_one_letter_code
_entity_poly.pdbx_strand_id
1 'polypeptide(L)'
;MLMYGDFAGMYDPLMKDVDYDSWAEYLLRFLGDEKLRVTDCACGTGEITLRLARAGHIMTGVDISGDMLRIASEKARRAALKIPFVEQDMRKLALHRPQDAIICACDGVNYLDSLKAAEEFFEAANAALKVGGLLLFDISSQYKLENILGCNTFAE
;
A
#
# COMPACT_ATOMS: atom_id res chain seq x y z
N MET A 1 10.14 -6.90 -19.37
CA MET A 1 10.17 -7.46 -18.02
C MET A 1 11.44 -7.15 -17.21
N LEU A 2 12.34 -6.33 -17.74
CA LEU A 2 13.57 -5.88 -17.09
C LEU A 2 13.49 -4.44 -16.49
N MET A 3 12.31 -3.81 -16.51
CA MET A 3 12.17 -2.39 -16.15
C MET A 3 11.87 -2.12 -14.66
N TYR A 4 11.51 -3.12 -13.87
CA TYR A 4 11.17 -2.90 -12.45
C TYR A 4 12.33 -3.14 -11.47
N GLY A 5 13.34 -3.93 -11.83
CA GLY A 5 14.47 -4.24 -10.93
C GLY A 5 15.34 -3.02 -10.62
N ASP A 6 15.69 -2.24 -11.65
CA ASP A 6 16.46 -1.00 -11.49
C ASP A 6 15.60 0.13 -10.89
N PHE A 7 14.30 0.16 -11.22
CA PHE A 7 13.36 1.16 -10.74
C PHE A 7 13.10 1.04 -9.23
N ALA A 8 12.96 -0.17 -8.70
CA ALA A 8 12.72 -0.37 -7.28
C ALA A 8 13.85 0.21 -6.40
N GLY A 9 15.10 0.13 -6.84
CA GLY A 9 16.26 0.72 -6.15
C GLY A 9 16.27 2.25 -6.18
N MET A 10 15.63 2.86 -7.18
CA MET A 10 15.52 4.32 -7.33
C MET A 10 14.21 4.88 -6.77
N TYR A 11 13.25 4.02 -6.43
CA TYR A 11 11.91 4.43 -6.02
C TYR A 11 11.92 5.34 -4.78
N ASP A 12 12.58 4.92 -3.70
CA ASP A 12 12.62 5.71 -2.47
C ASP A 12 13.28 7.09 -2.67
N PRO A 13 14.42 7.23 -3.39
CA PRO A 13 14.95 8.54 -3.76
C PRO A 13 13.99 9.42 -4.55
N LEU A 14 13.21 8.84 -5.47
CA LEU A 14 12.20 9.57 -6.25
C LEU A 14 10.99 9.99 -5.41
N MET A 15 10.65 9.22 -4.39
CA MET A 15 9.50 9.44 -3.51
C MET A 15 9.87 10.20 -2.21
N LYS A 16 11.07 10.78 -2.14
CA LYS A 16 11.57 11.48 -0.93
C LYS A 16 10.69 12.67 -0.50
N ASP A 17 9.92 13.26 -1.42
CA ASP A 17 9.04 14.40 -1.15
C ASP A 17 7.65 13.96 -0.63
N VAL A 18 7.38 12.65 -0.58
CA VAL A 18 6.15 12.11 0.01
C VAL A 18 6.29 12.10 1.53
N ASP A 19 5.41 12.82 2.21
CA ASP A 19 5.33 12.83 3.66
C ASP A 19 4.61 11.57 4.19
N TYR A 20 5.36 10.47 4.23
CA TYR A 20 4.83 9.19 4.73
C TYR A 20 4.48 9.21 6.22
N ASP A 21 5.06 10.13 7.01
CA ASP A 21 4.73 10.27 8.42
C ASP A 21 3.33 10.85 8.57
N SER A 22 3.01 11.93 7.85
CA SER A 22 1.65 12.49 7.80
C SER A 22 0.63 11.49 7.24
N TRP A 23 1.00 10.69 6.23
CA TRP A 23 0.15 9.62 5.72
C TRP A 23 -0.19 8.58 6.79
N ALA A 24 0.83 8.10 7.51
CA ALA A 24 0.64 7.12 8.57
C ALA A 24 -0.20 7.68 9.71
N GLU A 25 0.05 8.92 10.16
CA GLU A 25 -0.76 9.61 11.17
C GLU A 25 -2.23 9.73 10.74
N TYR A 26 -2.48 10.07 9.47
CA TYR A 26 -3.83 10.15 8.93
C TYR A 26 -4.55 8.80 8.98
N LEU A 27 -3.89 7.72 8.54
CA LEU A 27 -4.45 6.37 8.59
C LEU A 27 -4.72 5.90 10.02
N LEU A 28 -3.83 6.21 10.97
CA LEU A 28 -3.99 5.86 12.37
C LEU A 28 -5.23 6.48 13.02
N ARG A 29 -5.71 7.63 12.54
CA ARG A 29 -6.97 8.23 13.01
C ARG A 29 -8.20 7.34 12.75
N PHE A 30 -8.16 6.53 11.69
CA PHE A 30 -9.22 5.56 11.37
C PHE A 30 -9.01 4.20 12.02
N LEU A 31 -7.74 3.77 12.15
CA LEU A 31 -7.40 2.49 12.76
C LEU A 31 -7.57 2.50 14.29
N GLY A 32 -7.37 3.67 14.93
CA GLY A 32 -7.45 3.81 16.37
C GLY A 32 -6.25 3.20 17.11
N ASP A 33 -6.37 3.12 18.43
CA ASP A 33 -5.28 2.73 19.33
C ASP A 33 -5.19 1.21 19.57
N GLU A 34 -6.19 0.45 19.12
CA GLU A 34 -6.20 -1.00 19.30
C GLU A 34 -5.22 -1.69 18.35
N LYS A 35 -4.66 -2.78 18.81
CA LYS A 35 -3.77 -3.61 17.99
C LYS A 35 -4.58 -4.39 16.94
N LEU A 36 -4.64 -3.88 15.74
CA LEU A 36 -5.37 -4.46 14.61
C LEU A 36 -4.45 -5.32 13.72
N ARG A 37 -5.07 -6.29 13.05
CA ARG A 37 -4.48 -7.01 11.93
C ARG A 37 -4.81 -6.25 10.65
N VAL A 38 -3.77 -5.73 9.99
CA VAL A 38 -3.91 -4.84 8.83
C VAL A 38 -3.09 -5.36 7.65
N THR A 39 -3.71 -5.43 6.49
CA THR A 39 -3.01 -5.69 5.22
C THR A 39 -2.86 -4.40 4.43
N ASP A 40 -1.64 -4.12 3.99
CA ASP A 40 -1.28 -3.00 3.13
C ASP A 40 -1.12 -3.52 1.70
N CYS A 41 -2.09 -3.19 0.83
CA CYS A 41 -2.13 -3.58 -0.58
C CYS A 41 -1.40 -2.55 -1.43
N ALA A 42 -0.66 -3.01 -2.44
CA ALA A 42 0.25 -2.19 -3.24
C ALA A 42 1.25 -1.44 -2.34
N CYS A 43 1.83 -2.16 -1.37
CA CYS A 43 2.65 -1.57 -0.31
C CYS A 43 4.02 -1.06 -0.79
N GLY A 44 4.42 -1.37 -2.03
CA GLY A 44 5.70 -0.97 -2.60
C GLY A 44 6.89 -1.34 -1.71
N THR A 45 7.72 -0.36 -1.41
CA THR A 45 8.90 -0.52 -0.54
C THR A 45 8.57 -0.50 0.97
N GLY A 46 7.28 -0.53 1.34
CA GLY A 46 6.80 -0.74 2.70
C GLY A 46 6.81 0.48 3.62
N GLU A 47 6.88 1.71 3.09
CA GLU A 47 6.99 2.92 3.90
C GLU A 47 5.81 3.10 4.88
N ILE A 48 4.58 2.91 4.41
CA ILE A 48 3.38 2.95 5.26
C ILE A 48 3.34 1.72 6.17
N THR A 49 3.56 0.53 5.61
CA THR A 49 3.55 -0.74 6.34
C THR A 49 4.44 -0.71 7.59
N LEU A 50 5.68 -0.21 7.44
CA LEU A 50 6.64 -0.14 8.55
C LEU A 50 6.17 0.84 9.65
N ARG A 51 5.60 1.97 9.27
CA ARG A 51 5.12 2.98 10.21
C ARG A 51 3.95 2.46 11.04
N LEU A 52 2.99 1.83 10.40
CA LEU A 52 1.84 1.23 11.09
C LEU A 52 2.27 0.04 11.99
N ALA A 53 3.27 -0.73 11.58
CA ALA A 53 3.86 -1.76 12.44
C ALA A 53 4.54 -1.18 13.68
N ARG A 54 5.26 -0.05 13.54
CA ARG A 54 5.85 0.66 14.70
C ARG A 54 4.79 1.24 15.63
N ALA A 55 3.63 1.62 15.10
CA ALA A 55 2.48 2.05 15.89
C ALA A 55 1.79 0.89 16.64
N GLY A 56 2.18 -0.37 16.39
CA GLY A 56 1.71 -1.53 17.15
C GLY A 56 0.75 -2.45 16.41
N HIS A 57 0.38 -2.13 15.18
CA HIS A 57 -0.49 -3.01 14.39
C HIS A 57 0.25 -4.25 13.88
N ILE A 58 -0.51 -5.33 13.64
CA ILE A 58 0.00 -6.58 13.04
C ILE A 58 -0.12 -6.43 11.53
N MET A 59 0.98 -6.06 10.87
CA MET A 59 1.00 -5.75 9.46
C MET A 59 1.32 -6.94 8.57
N THR A 60 0.71 -6.94 7.38
CA THR A 60 1.11 -7.73 6.22
C THR A 60 1.21 -6.79 5.02
N GLY A 61 2.32 -6.80 4.31
CA GLY A 61 2.48 -6.05 3.06
C GLY A 61 2.21 -6.96 1.86
N VAL A 62 1.43 -6.48 0.90
CA VAL A 62 1.13 -7.16 -0.36
C VAL A 62 1.47 -6.24 -1.53
N ASP A 63 2.23 -6.75 -2.47
CA ASP A 63 2.52 -6.06 -3.73
C ASP A 63 2.69 -7.08 -4.85
N ILE A 64 2.52 -6.67 -6.09
CA ILE A 64 2.74 -7.50 -7.27
C ILE A 64 4.22 -7.56 -7.65
N SER A 65 5.02 -6.60 -7.17
CA SER A 65 6.44 -6.47 -7.47
C SER A 65 7.31 -7.13 -6.40
N GLY A 66 7.89 -8.28 -6.73
CA GLY A 66 8.86 -8.96 -5.85
C GLY A 66 10.09 -8.09 -5.52
N ASP A 67 10.53 -7.22 -6.43
CA ASP A 67 11.65 -6.31 -6.19
C ASP A 67 11.32 -5.25 -5.13
N MET A 68 10.10 -4.67 -5.17
CA MET A 68 9.62 -3.76 -4.13
C MET A 68 9.56 -4.46 -2.78
N LEU A 69 9.01 -5.68 -2.74
CA LEU A 69 8.89 -6.47 -1.51
C LEU A 69 10.25 -6.88 -0.94
N ARG A 70 11.25 -7.09 -1.78
CA ARG A 70 12.62 -7.36 -1.33
C ARG A 70 13.17 -6.15 -0.54
N ILE A 71 12.96 -4.92 -1.05
CA ILE A 71 13.38 -3.70 -0.36
C ILE A 71 12.59 -3.52 0.94
N ALA A 72 11.27 -3.71 0.91
CA ALA A 72 10.42 -3.64 2.10
C ALA A 72 10.89 -4.62 3.19
N SER A 73 11.18 -5.86 2.80
CA SER A 73 11.68 -6.91 3.71
C SER A 73 13.04 -6.55 4.33
N GLU A 74 13.95 -5.96 3.55
CA GLU A 74 15.24 -5.48 4.06
C GLU A 74 15.06 -4.35 5.07
N LYS A 75 14.19 -3.38 4.79
CA LYS A 75 13.86 -2.28 5.71
C LYS A 75 13.26 -2.81 7.01
N ALA A 76 12.29 -3.73 6.94
CA ALA A 76 11.67 -4.34 8.10
C ALA A 76 12.72 -5.08 8.95
N ARG A 77 13.61 -5.86 8.33
CA ARG A 77 14.70 -6.56 9.03
C ARG A 77 15.65 -5.60 9.74
N ARG A 78 16.06 -4.51 9.08
CA ARG A 78 16.91 -3.46 9.68
C ARG A 78 16.23 -2.76 10.85
N ALA A 79 14.91 -2.62 10.80
CA ALA A 79 14.09 -2.04 11.85
C ALA A 79 13.69 -3.04 12.95
N ALA A 80 14.16 -4.30 12.89
CA ALA A 80 13.78 -5.41 13.78
C ALA A 80 12.25 -5.64 13.84
N LEU A 81 11.54 -5.35 12.75
CA LEU A 81 10.10 -5.59 12.61
C LEU A 81 9.84 -6.93 11.93
N LYS A 82 8.90 -7.69 12.49
CA LYS A 82 8.45 -8.97 11.90
C LYS A 82 7.20 -8.74 11.08
N ILE A 83 7.39 -8.45 9.79
CA ILE A 83 6.31 -8.16 8.85
C ILE A 83 6.42 -9.16 7.70
N PRO A 84 5.40 -9.99 7.45
CA PRO A 84 5.34 -10.77 6.22
C PRO A 84 5.05 -9.85 5.02
N PHE A 85 5.84 -10.01 3.97
CA PHE A 85 5.62 -9.39 2.66
C PHE A 85 5.33 -10.50 1.65
N VAL A 86 4.22 -10.38 0.93
CA VAL A 86 3.69 -11.43 0.08
C VAL A 86 3.46 -10.88 -1.33
N GLU A 87 4.06 -11.55 -2.32
CA GLU A 87 3.84 -11.23 -3.73
C GLU A 87 2.48 -11.76 -4.16
N GLN A 88 1.53 -10.87 -4.31
CA GLN A 88 0.16 -11.15 -4.74
C GLN A 88 -0.42 -9.98 -5.53
N ASP A 89 -1.31 -10.33 -6.46
CA ASP A 89 -2.23 -9.37 -7.05
C ASP A 89 -3.34 -9.04 -6.04
N MET A 90 -3.50 -7.76 -5.72
CA MET A 90 -4.52 -7.32 -4.75
C MET A 90 -5.96 -7.64 -5.18
N ARG A 91 -6.20 -7.92 -6.46
CA ARG A 91 -7.49 -8.40 -6.99
C ARG A 91 -7.79 -9.86 -6.60
N LYS A 92 -6.79 -10.58 -6.08
CA LYS A 92 -6.86 -12.00 -5.73
C LYS A 92 -6.24 -12.28 -4.37
N LEU A 93 -6.60 -11.48 -3.37
CA LEU A 93 -6.05 -11.62 -2.02
C LEU A 93 -6.33 -13.01 -1.43
N ALA A 94 -5.27 -13.68 -1.01
CA ALA A 94 -5.33 -14.96 -0.31
C ALA A 94 -4.60 -14.83 1.03
N LEU A 95 -5.33 -14.42 2.04
CA LEU A 95 -4.80 -14.18 3.39
C LEU A 95 -5.21 -15.30 4.33
N HIS A 96 -4.30 -15.71 5.21
CA HIS A 96 -4.53 -16.84 6.12
C HIS A 96 -5.59 -16.58 7.18
N ARG A 97 -5.89 -15.32 7.49
CA ARG A 97 -6.86 -14.93 8.53
C ARG A 97 -7.62 -13.69 8.10
N PRO A 98 -8.87 -13.54 8.52
CA PRO A 98 -9.62 -12.30 8.32
C PRO A 98 -8.89 -11.09 8.90
N GLN A 99 -8.97 -9.98 8.20
CA GLN A 99 -8.31 -8.73 8.56
C GLN A 99 -9.27 -7.79 9.29
N ASP A 100 -8.75 -7.00 10.24
CA ASP A 100 -9.49 -5.90 10.86
C ASP A 100 -9.57 -4.71 9.91
N ALA A 101 -8.50 -4.47 9.15
CA ALA A 101 -8.46 -3.45 8.12
C ALA A 101 -7.62 -3.88 6.91
N ILE A 102 -7.97 -3.35 5.77
CA ILE A 102 -7.16 -3.36 4.54
C ILE A 102 -6.92 -1.92 4.14
N ILE A 103 -5.69 -1.59 3.81
CA ILE A 103 -5.32 -0.28 3.28
C ILE A 103 -4.74 -0.43 1.88
N CYS A 104 -4.93 0.57 1.03
CA CYS A 104 -4.29 0.71 -0.27
C CYS A 104 -4.02 2.20 -0.47
N ALA A 105 -2.92 2.66 0.11
CA ALA A 105 -2.56 4.08 0.18
C ALA A 105 -1.56 4.49 -0.90
N CYS A 106 -1.40 5.79 -1.07
CA CYS A 106 -0.49 6.41 -2.01
C CYS A 106 -0.77 6.00 -3.46
N ASP A 107 -2.00 6.24 -3.90
CA ASP A 107 -2.47 6.03 -5.26
C ASP A 107 -2.49 4.55 -5.74
N GLY A 108 -2.40 3.56 -4.84
CA GLY A 108 -2.35 2.15 -5.20
C GLY A 108 -3.53 1.69 -6.07
N VAL A 109 -4.75 2.18 -5.80
CA VAL A 109 -5.95 1.88 -6.59
C VAL A 109 -5.87 2.44 -8.02
N ASN A 110 -5.13 3.52 -8.25
CA ASN A 110 -4.97 4.12 -9.58
C ASN A 110 -4.17 3.25 -10.56
N TYR A 111 -3.48 2.22 -10.09
CA TYR A 111 -2.79 1.24 -10.96
C TYR A 111 -3.73 0.19 -11.54
N LEU A 112 -4.99 0.14 -11.11
CA LEU A 112 -6.00 -0.72 -11.69
C LEU A 112 -6.47 -0.13 -13.02
N ASP A 113 -6.38 -0.92 -14.09
CA ASP A 113 -6.54 -0.46 -15.48
C ASP A 113 -7.98 -0.42 -15.98
N SER A 114 -8.94 -0.88 -15.17
CA SER A 114 -10.35 -0.96 -15.55
C SER A 114 -11.28 -0.95 -14.33
N LEU A 115 -12.55 -0.61 -14.56
CA LEU A 115 -13.60 -0.73 -13.54
C LEU A 115 -13.72 -2.18 -13.05
N LYS A 116 -13.60 -3.14 -13.96
CA LYS A 116 -13.63 -4.56 -13.60
C LYS A 116 -12.49 -4.92 -12.64
N ALA A 117 -11.27 -4.44 -12.89
CA ALA A 117 -10.13 -4.66 -11.99
C ALA A 117 -10.37 -4.03 -10.61
N ALA A 118 -11.01 -2.87 -10.56
CA ALA A 118 -11.40 -2.23 -9.30
C ALA A 118 -12.48 -3.04 -8.56
N GLU A 119 -13.50 -3.53 -9.28
CA GLU A 119 -14.52 -4.42 -8.69
C GLU A 119 -13.88 -5.67 -8.10
N GLU A 120 -12.99 -6.35 -8.84
CA GLU A 120 -12.26 -7.53 -8.38
C GLU A 120 -11.46 -7.23 -7.09
N PHE A 121 -10.81 -6.07 -7.00
CA PHE A 121 -10.09 -5.67 -5.79
C PHE A 121 -11.04 -5.45 -4.61
N PHE A 122 -12.14 -4.73 -4.81
CA PHE A 122 -13.11 -4.49 -3.72
C PHE A 122 -13.79 -5.77 -3.26
N GLU A 123 -14.10 -6.70 -4.16
CA GLU A 123 -14.62 -8.02 -3.81
C GLU A 123 -13.59 -8.84 -3.01
N ALA A 124 -12.32 -8.87 -3.45
CA ALA A 124 -11.26 -9.56 -2.74
C ALA A 124 -11.01 -8.96 -1.34
N ALA A 125 -11.01 -7.63 -1.23
CA ALA A 125 -10.87 -6.94 0.04
C ALA A 125 -12.05 -7.24 0.97
N ASN A 126 -13.29 -7.20 0.47
CA ASN A 126 -14.48 -7.54 1.24
C ASN A 126 -14.44 -8.99 1.77
N ALA A 127 -14.01 -9.94 0.93
CA ALA A 127 -13.88 -11.33 1.33
C ALA A 127 -12.78 -11.57 2.38
N ALA A 128 -11.72 -10.74 2.38
CA ALA A 128 -10.61 -10.84 3.32
C ALA A 128 -10.86 -10.09 4.65
N LEU A 129 -11.80 -9.17 4.69
CA LEU A 129 -12.16 -8.41 5.89
C LEU A 129 -13.07 -9.21 6.83
N LYS A 130 -12.95 -8.93 8.13
CA LYS A 130 -13.97 -9.30 9.11
C LYS A 130 -15.24 -8.50 8.87
N VAL A 131 -16.37 -9.00 9.36
CA VAL A 131 -17.61 -8.21 9.47
C VAL A 131 -17.33 -6.95 10.30
N GLY A 132 -17.62 -5.78 9.73
CA GLY A 132 -17.32 -4.49 10.36
C GLY A 132 -15.87 -4.04 10.21
N GLY A 133 -15.04 -4.76 9.44
CA GLY A 133 -13.68 -4.35 9.11
C GLY A 133 -13.64 -3.13 8.18
N LEU A 134 -12.51 -2.46 8.12
CA LEU A 134 -12.32 -1.21 7.37
C LEU A 134 -11.54 -1.46 6.08
N LEU A 135 -11.95 -0.82 5.00
CA LEU A 135 -11.15 -0.63 3.78
C LEU A 135 -10.84 0.86 3.64
N LEU A 136 -9.56 1.20 3.68
CA LEU A 136 -9.06 2.57 3.52
C LEU A 136 -8.22 2.66 2.24
N PHE A 137 -8.58 3.55 1.34
CA PHE A 137 -7.84 3.78 0.11
C PHE A 137 -7.95 5.23 -0.33
N ASP A 138 -7.02 5.66 -1.18
CA ASP A 138 -7.07 6.95 -1.84
C ASP A 138 -7.08 6.78 -3.36
N ILE A 139 -7.58 7.79 -4.03
CA ILE A 139 -7.56 7.90 -5.49
C ILE A 139 -7.20 9.32 -5.89
N SER A 140 -6.56 9.47 -7.04
CA SER A 140 -6.37 10.79 -7.64
C SER A 140 -7.70 11.31 -8.16
N SER A 141 -8.06 12.53 -7.75
CA SER A 141 -9.27 13.19 -8.25
C SER A 141 -9.14 13.55 -9.72
N GLN A 142 -10.27 13.64 -10.42
CA GLN A 142 -10.32 14.13 -11.80
C GLN A 142 -9.64 15.50 -11.92
N TYR A 143 -9.88 16.40 -10.96
CA TYR A 143 -9.23 17.71 -10.91
C TYR A 143 -7.69 17.62 -10.88
N LYS A 144 -7.14 16.74 -10.04
CA LYS A 144 -5.68 16.50 -9.96
C LYS A 144 -5.16 15.99 -11.30
N LEU A 145 -5.85 15.04 -11.91
CA LEU A 145 -5.43 14.43 -13.17
C LEU A 145 -5.48 15.44 -14.33
N GLU A 146 -6.53 16.25 -14.42
CA GLU A 146 -6.74 17.20 -15.53
C GLU A 146 -5.96 18.50 -15.37
N ASN A 147 -5.90 19.06 -14.15
CA ASN A 147 -5.42 20.43 -13.93
C ASN A 147 -4.03 20.49 -13.29
N ILE A 148 -3.58 19.45 -12.61
CA ILE A 148 -2.26 19.42 -11.97
C ILE A 148 -1.30 18.57 -12.77
N LEU A 149 -1.69 17.35 -13.13
CA LEU A 149 -0.83 16.40 -13.84
C LEU A 149 -0.93 16.54 -15.36
N GLY A 150 -2.14 16.73 -15.90
CA GLY A 150 -2.40 16.74 -17.34
C GLY A 150 -1.95 18.01 -18.06
N CYS A 151 -1.84 19.15 -17.37
CA CYS A 151 -1.48 20.44 -17.95
C CYS A 151 -0.04 20.90 -17.65
N ASN A 152 0.73 20.12 -16.91
CA ASN A 152 2.09 20.47 -16.52
C ASN A 152 3.11 19.52 -17.11
N THR A 153 4.27 20.07 -17.48
CA THR A 153 5.45 19.30 -17.82
C THR A 153 6.33 19.23 -16.58
N PHE A 154 6.58 18.03 -16.09
CA PHE A 154 7.53 17.80 -15.01
C PHE A 154 8.85 17.37 -15.65
N ALA A 155 9.89 18.19 -15.50
CA ALA A 155 11.26 17.87 -15.89
C ALA A 155 12.12 17.80 -14.63
N GLU A 156 12.87 16.72 -14.50
CA GLU A 156 13.97 16.59 -13.53
C GLU A 156 15.30 16.90 -14.20
#